data_c9e533c224fece09eb62c2e29ae6c510
#
_entry.id   c9e533c224fece09eb62c2e29ae6c510
#
_cell.length_a   1.000
_cell.length_b   1.000
_cell.length_c   1.000
_cell.angle_alpha   90.00
_cell.angle_beta   90.00
_cell.angle_gamma   90.00
#
_symmetry.space_group_name_H-M   'P 1'
#
loop_
_entity.id
_entity.type
_entity.pdbx_description
1 polymer ?
#
loop_
_entity_poly.entity_id
_entity_poly.type
_entity_poly.pdbx_seq_one_letter_code
_entity_poly.pdbx_strand_id
1 'polypeptide(L)' 'MPRIRKQYLVIACTSCGRLLLTTSDRKTRTCVYCGKRVKAEEARVEARSENPKVARQFLQEAKTKAQSPV' A
#
# COMPACT_ATOMS: atom_id res chain seq x y z
N MET A 1 -20.15 -16.76 -12.81
CA MET A 1 -19.78 -16.53 -11.44
C MET A 1 -18.78 -15.40 -11.31
N PRO A 2 -19.15 -14.33 -10.67
CA PRO A 2 -18.25 -13.20 -10.59
C PRO A 2 -17.05 -13.56 -9.70
N ARG A 3 -15.87 -13.40 -10.25
CA ARG A 3 -14.67 -13.57 -9.49
C ARG A 3 -14.22 -12.21 -9.00
N ILE A 4 -14.07 -12.11 -7.71
CA ILE A 4 -13.51 -10.90 -7.14
C ILE A 4 -12.04 -10.86 -7.51
N ARG A 5 -11.69 -9.95 -8.39
CA ARG A 5 -10.31 -9.80 -8.77
C ARG A 5 -9.55 -9.13 -7.65
N LYS A 6 -8.47 -9.79 -7.26
CA LYS A 6 -7.62 -9.24 -6.23
C LYS A 6 -6.88 -8.03 -6.80
N GLN A 7 -7.02 -6.91 -6.15
CA GLN A 7 -6.28 -5.71 -6.52
C GLN A 7 -5.18 -5.45 -5.52
N TYR A 8 -4.06 -4.98 -6.02
CA TYR A 8 -2.94 -4.60 -5.19
C TYR A 8 -3.04 -3.11 -4.89
N LEU A 9 -2.98 -2.77 -3.62
CA LEU A 9 -3.17 -1.41 -3.15
C LEU A 9 -1.90 -0.91 -2.50
N VAL A 10 -1.54 0.32 -2.80
CA VAL A 10 -0.47 1.01 -2.09
C VAL A 10 -1.14 2.00 -1.16
N ILE A 11 -0.99 1.76 0.14
CA ILE A 11 -1.65 2.59 1.15
C ILE A 11 -0.60 3.27 2.02
N ALA A 12 -0.98 4.39 2.60
CA ALA A 12 -0.12 5.12 3.52
C ALA A 12 -0.48 4.76 4.95
N CYS A 13 0.52 4.43 5.74
CA CYS A 13 0.31 4.14 7.15
C CYS A 13 -0.27 5.37 7.85
N THR A 14 -1.31 5.17 8.65
CA THR A 14 -1.96 6.27 9.33
C THR A 14 -1.13 6.82 10.48
N SER A 15 -0.12 6.08 10.91
CA SER A 15 0.71 6.47 12.04
C SER A 15 2.04 7.08 11.60
N CYS A 16 2.79 6.39 10.75
CA CYS A 16 4.12 6.85 10.36
C CYS A 16 4.15 7.45 8.94
N GLY A 17 3.08 7.29 8.18
CA GLY A 17 2.98 7.87 6.84
C GLY A 17 3.72 7.11 5.75
N ARG A 18 4.36 6.00 6.07
CA ARG A 18 5.08 5.24 5.06
C ARG A 18 4.13 4.41 4.21
N LEU A 19 4.52 4.19 2.98
CA LEU A 19 3.70 3.43 2.05
C LEU A 19 3.85 1.93 2.26
N LEU A 20 2.73 1.25 2.14
CA LEU A 20 2.65 -0.20 2.33
C LEU A 20 1.92 -0.81 1.16
N LEU A 21 2.35 -2.02 0.77
CA LEU A 21 1.66 -2.77 -0.26
C LEU A 21 0.71 -3.76 0.40
N THR A 22 -0.54 -3.73 0.00
CA THR A 22 -1.54 -4.67 0.49
C THR A 22 -2.44 -5.09 -0.66
N THR A 23 -3.42 -5.92 -0.37
CA THR A 23 -4.37 -6.39 -1.37
C THR A 23 -5.79 -6.06 -0.94
N SER A 24 -6.70 -6.00 -1.92
CA SER A 24 -8.08 -5.60 -1.68
C SER A 24 -8.86 -6.61 -0.83
N ASP A 25 -8.38 -7.85 -0.76
CA ASP A 25 -9.03 -8.88 0.03
C ASP A 25 -8.62 -8.82 1.52
N ARG A 26 -7.67 -8.00 1.85
CA ARG A 26 -7.22 -7.82 3.24
C ARG A 26 -7.79 -6.55 3.82
N LYS A 27 -8.35 -6.67 5.00
CA LYS A 27 -8.93 -5.51 5.68
C LYS A 27 -7.91 -4.73 6.47
N THR A 28 -6.88 -5.40 6.95
CA THR A 28 -5.86 -4.76 7.77
C THR A 28 -4.47 -5.20 7.32
N ARG A 29 -3.51 -4.36 7.65
CA ARG A 29 -2.10 -4.66 7.40
C ARG A 29 -1.27 -4.08 8.52
N THR A 30 -0.33 -4.89 9.01
CA THR A 30 0.60 -4.42 10.03
C THR A 30 1.74 -3.67 9.34
N CYS A 31 1.96 -2.44 9.78
CA CYS A 31 3.06 -1.64 9.28
C CYS A 31 4.38 -2.23 9.77
N VAL A 32 5.28 -2.53 8.83
CA VAL A 32 6.56 -3.13 9.19
C VAL A 32 7.53 -2.10 9.76
N TYR A 33 7.20 -0.82 9.64
CA TYR A 33 8.09 0.25 10.10
C TYR A 33 7.77 0.69 11.52
N CYS A 34 6.50 0.84 11.84
CA CYS A 34 6.10 1.28 13.17
C CYS A 34 5.37 0.21 13.97
N GLY A 35 5.03 -0.92 13.35
CA GLY A 35 4.40 -2.04 14.02
C GLY A 35 2.92 -1.90 14.30
N LYS A 36 2.31 -0.80 13.90
CA LYS A 36 0.90 -0.60 14.14
C LYS A 36 0.05 -1.25 13.05
N ARG A 37 -1.13 -1.68 13.42
CA ARG A 37 -2.08 -2.25 12.49
C ARG A 37 -2.83 -1.14 11.78
N VAL A 38 -2.82 -1.20 10.45
CA VAL A 38 -3.45 -0.20 9.60
C VAL A 38 -4.66 -0.82 8.94
N LYS A 39 -5.80 -0.17 9.05
CA LYS A 39 -7.01 -0.61 8.35
C LYS A 39 -7.01 -0.02 6.95
N ALA A 40 -7.17 -0.87 5.94
CA ALA A 40 -7.13 -0.43 4.55
C ALA A 40 -8.21 0.62 4.26
N GLU A 41 -9.36 0.49 4.89
CA GLU A 41 -10.46 1.43 4.69
C GLU A 41 -10.21 2.80 5.31
N GLU A 42 -9.36 2.86 6.32
CA GLU A 42 -9.01 4.13 6.97
C GLU A 42 -7.74 4.73 6.37
N ALA A 43 -6.90 3.90 5.77
CA ALA A 43 -5.66 4.37 5.19
C ALA A 43 -5.92 5.02 3.85
N ARG A 44 -5.08 6.00 3.53
CA ARG A 44 -5.16 6.64 2.22
C ARG A 44 -4.61 5.70 1.17
N VAL A 45 -5.38 5.42 0.14
CA VAL A 45 -4.93 4.62 -0.99
C VAL A 45 -4.24 5.53 -1.99
N GLU A 46 -2.94 5.34 -2.15
CA GLU A 46 -2.15 6.15 -3.07
C GLU A 46 -2.20 5.61 -4.48
N ALA A 47 -2.30 4.30 -4.62
CA ALA A 47 -2.39 3.68 -5.93
C ALA A 47 -3.04 2.31 -5.80
N ARG A 48 -3.61 1.85 -6.90
CA ARG A 48 -4.17 0.51 -6.98
C ARG A 48 -3.91 -0.06 -8.36
N SER A 49 -3.71 -1.36 -8.43
CA SER A 49 -3.47 -2.02 -9.69
C SER A 49 -3.83 -3.49 -9.57
N GLU A 50 -4.27 -4.08 -10.67
CA GLU A 50 -4.49 -5.51 -10.72
C GLU A 50 -3.17 -6.26 -10.91
N ASN A 51 -2.13 -5.54 -11.35
CA ASN A 51 -0.84 -6.13 -11.63
C ASN A 51 0.11 -5.85 -10.47
N PRO A 52 0.62 -6.90 -9.82
CA PRO A 52 1.51 -6.71 -8.68
C PRO A 52 2.82 -6.00 -9.05
N LYS A 53 3.28 -6.19 -10.28
CA LYS A 53 4.51 -5.53 -10.72
C LYS A 53 4.34 -4.02 -10.76
N VAL A 54 3.19 -3.57 -11.26
CA VAL A 54 2.89 -2.15 -11.35
C VAL A 54 2.76 -1.53 -9.96
N ALA A 55 2.06 -2.21 -9.06
CA ALA A 55 1.89 -1.71 -7.71
C ALA A 55 3.23 -1.61 -6.99
N ARG A 56 4.06 -2.64 -7.16
CA ARG A 56 5.38 -2.67 -6.56
C ARG A 56 6.28 -1.58 -7.11
N GLN A 57 6.22 -1.35 -8.40
CA GLN A 57 6.98 -0.29 -9.04
C GLN A 57 6.57 1.08 -8.51
N PHE A 58 5.28 1.31 -8.38
CA PHE A 58 4.78 2.55 -7.80
C PHE A 58 5.32 2.75 -6.40
N LEU A 59 5.29 1.70 -5.60
CA LEU A 59 5.78 1.76 -4.23
C LEU A 59 7.26 2.12 -4.18
N GLN A 60 8.07 1.53 -5.05
CA GLN A 60 9.49 1.82 -5.11
C GLN A 60 9.75 3.27 -5.53
N GLU A 61 9.04 3.73 -6.52
CA GLU A 61 9.20 5.10 -6.99
C GLU A 61 8.83 6.09 -5.90
N ALA A 62 7.74 5.84 -5.20
CA ALA A 62 7.32 6.70 -4.12
C ALA A 62 8.32 6.72 -2.98
N LYS A 63 8.87 5.56 -2.65
CA LYS A 63 9.90 5.47 -1.61
C LYS A 63 11.16 6.23 -2.01
N THR A 64 11.56 6.09 -3.27
CA THR A 64 12.73 6.78 -3.78
C THR A 64 12.55 8.29 -3.68
N LYS A 65 11.38 8.77 -4.06
CA LYS A 65 11.11 10.22 -3.96
C LYS A 65 11.10 10.68 -2.51
N ALA A 66 10.48 9.89 -1.63
CA ALA A 66 10.40 10.25 -0.22
C ALA A 66 11.76 10.25 0.45
N GLN A 67 12.66 9.39 -0.01
CA GLN A 67 14.00 9.27 0.56
C GLN A 67 15.03 10.12 -0.17
N SER A 68 14.62 10.76 -1.24
CA SER A 68 15.55 11.52 -2.04
C SER A 68 16.17 12.63 -1.21
N PRO A 69 17.47 12.59 -0.98
CA PRO A 69 18.15 13.72 -0.34
C PRO A 69 18.15 14.85 -1.35
N VAL A 70 17.76 15.94 -0.91
CA VAL A 70 17.74 17.10 -1.79
C VAL A 70 19.14 17.67 -1.92
#